data_b9d100e9fb0d655bbad8520a05397738
#
_entry.id   b9d100e9fb0d655bbad8520a05397738
#
_cell.length_a   1.000
_cell.length_b   1.000
_cell.length_c   1.000
_cell.angle_alpha   90.00
_cell.angle_beta   90.00
_cell.angle_gamma   90.00
#
_symmetry.space_group_name_H-M   'P 1'
#
loop_
_entity.id
_entity.type
_entity.pdbx_description
1 polymer ?
#
loop_
_entity_poly.entity_id
_entity_poly.type
_entity_poly.pdbx_seq_one_letter_code
_entity_poly.pdbx_strand_id
1 'polypeptide(L)'
;STENFYWSSRLIAAMADASYRSSVFHIERYQEHVMAKGHELIHHYDELLAKETDAVMRRRLREEANRSIAKMLQKETADTLDKVLFELSSQMKNAYSRSDA
;
A
#
# COMPACT_ATOMS: atom_id res chain seq x y z
N SER A 1 -3.13 -8.83 -37.71
CA SER A 1 -4.40 -9.41 -38.11
C SER A 1 -5.54 -8.98 -37.17
N THR A 2 -6.77 -9.15 -37.62
CA THR A 2 -7.97 -8.82 -36.82
C THR A 2 -8.02 -9.64 -35.54
N GLU A 3 -7.62 -10.89 -35.60
CA GLU A 3 -7.59 -11.78 -34.44
C GLU A 3 -6.57 -11.29 -33.38
N ASN A 4 -5.37 -10.92 -33.79
CA ASN A 4 -4.36 -10.38 -32.87
C ASN A 4 -4.82 -9.09 -32.21
N PHE A 5 -5.48 -8.22 -32.95
CA PHE A 5 -6.07 -7.00 -32.42
C PHE A 5 -7.13 -7.31 -31.35
N TYR A 6 -8.00 -8.26 -31.62
CA TYR A 6 -9.06 -8.68 -30.69
C TYR A 6 -8.47 -9.18 -29.35
N TRP A 7 -7.52 -10.09 -29.41
CA TRP A 7 -6.89 -10.64 -28.19
C TRP A 7 -6.08 -9.61 -27.43
N SER A 8 -5.38 -8.75 -28.14
CA SER A 8 -4.63 -7.65 -27.51
C SER A 8 -5.55 -6.69 -26.77
N SER A 9 -6.70 -6.36 -27.38
CA SER A 9 -7.70 -5.49 -26.74
C SER A 9 -8.29 -6.12 -25.48
N ARG A 10 -8.57 -7.42 -25.52
CA ARG A 10 -9.07 -8.16 -24.33
C ARG A 10 -8.05 -8.22 -23.23
N LEU A 11 -6.78 -8.42 -23.55
CA LEU A 11 -5.70 -8.44 -22.57
C LEU A 11 -5.56 -7.08 -21.91
N ILE A 12 -5.56 -6.01 -22.68
CA ILE A 12 -5.49 -4.64 -22.16
C ILE A 12 -6.68 -4.35 -21.23
N ALA A 13 -7.89 -4.73 -21.63
CA ALA A 13 -9.08 -4.54 -20.80
C ALA A 13 -9.01 -5.33 -19.50
N ALA A 14 -8.53 -6.57 -19.53
CA ALA A 14 -8.34 -7.39 -18.34
C ALA A 14 -7.31 -6.80 -17.38
N MET A 15 -6.21 -6.27 -17.92
CA MET A 15 -5.17 -5.59 -17.12
C MET A 15 -5.72 -4.33 -16.46
N ALA A 16 -6.46 -3.50 -17.18
CA ALA A 16 -7.06 -2.28 -16.66
C ALA A 16 -8.07 -2.58 -15.54
N ASP A 17 -8.93 -3.59 -15.73
CA ASP A 17 -9.92 -4.02 -14.74
C ASP A 17 -9.24 -4.57 -13.48
N ALA A 18 -8.23 -5.43 -13.63
CA ALA A 18 -7.48 -5.99 -12.50
C ALA A 18 -6.75 -4.89 -11.72
N SER A 19 -6.11 -3.96 -12.42
CA SER A 19 -5.40 -2.83 -11.80
C SER A 19 -6.37 -1.95 -11.01
N TYR A 20 -7.53 -1.63 -11.56
CA TYR A 20 -8.56 -0.83 -10.88
C TYR A 20 -9.05 -1.53 -9.61
N ARG A 21 -9.47 -2.80 -9.71
CA ARG A 21 -9.99 -3.58 -8.57
C ARG A 21 -8.96 -3.74 -7.47
N SER A 22 -7.74 -4.11 -7.83
CA SER A 22 -6.66 -4.28 -6.87
C SER A 22 -6.29 -2.98 -6.20
N SER A 23 -6.23 -1.88 -6.96
CA SER A 23 -5.91 -0.55 -6.42
C SER A 23 -6.96 -0.10 -5.42
N VAL A 24 -8.25 -0.24 -5.73
CA VAL A 24 -9.34 0.15 -4.81
C VAL A 24 -9.26 -0.69 -3.52
N PHE A 25 -9.18 -2.01 -3.63
CA PHE A 25 -9.11 -2.90 -2.49
C PHE A 25 -7.88 -2.64 -1.61
N HIS A 26 -6.71 -2.50 -2.22
CA HIS A 26 -5.47 -2.31 -1.47
C HIS A 26 -5.30 -0.89 -0.93
N ILE A 27 -5.90 0.11 -1.56
CA ILE A 27 -5.94 1.48 -1.00
C ILE A 27 -6.75 1.50 0.29
N GLU A 28 -7.94 0.90 0.32
CA GLU A 28 -8.75 0.83 1.53
C GLU A 28 -8.01 0.08 2.65
N ARG A 29 -7.43 -1.06 2.33
CA ARG A 29 -6.64 -1.85 3.28
C ARG A 29 -5.40 -1.09 3.76
N TYR A 30 -4.73 -0.38 2.88
CA TYR A 30 -3.61 0.49 3.22
C TYR A 30 -4.03 1.56 4.22
N GLN A 31 -5.16 2.25 3.97
CA GLN A 31 -5.69 3.26 4.88
C GLN A 31 -6.00 2.69 6.25
N GLU A 32 -6.63 1.53 6.33
CA GLU A 32 -6.91 0.84 7.59
C GLU A 32 -5.63 0.54 8.38
N HIS A 33 -4.62 -0.01 7.72
CA HIS A 33 -3.34 -0.33 8.35
C HIS A 33 -2.60 0.92 8.83
N VAL A 34 -2.56 1.96 8.01
CA VAL A 34 -1.92 3.23 8.36
C VAL A 34 -2.61 3.88 9.55
N MET A 35 -3.94 3.91 9.56
CA MET A 35 -4.71 4.48 10.67
C MET A 35 -4.48 3.71 11.96
N ALA A 36 -4.54 2.38 11.93
CA ALA A 36 -4.34 1.55 13.12
C ALA A 36 -2.94 1.71 13.69
N LYS A 37 -1.90 1.58 12.85
CA LYS A 37 -0.50 1.69 13.30
C LYS A 37 -0.11 3.11 13.66
N GLY A 38 -0.63 4.09 12.93
CA GLY A 38 -0.41 5.49 13.24
C GLY A 38 -0.96 5.88 14.60
N HIS A 39 -2.17 5.42 14.93
CA HIS A 39 -2.77 5.65 16.26
C HIS A 39 -1.97 5.00 17.37
N GLU A 40 -1.46 3.78 17.18
CA GLU A 40 -0.59 3.12 18.14
C GLU A 40 0.68 3.94 18.42
N LEU A 41 1.35 4.40 17.38
CA LEU A 41 2.58 5.18 17.50
C LEU A 41 2.33 6.53 18.17
N ILE A 42 1.29 7.23 17.74
CA ILE A 42 0.91 8.53 18.32
C ILE A 42 0.61 8.37 19.81
N HIS A 43 -0.19 7.38 20.18
CA HIS A 43 -0.54 7.11 21.56
C HIS A 43 0.69 6.81 22.40
N HIS A 44 1.59 5.98 21.90
CA HIS A 44 2.85 5.65 22.58
C HIS A 44 3.71 6.88 22.87
N TYR A 45 3.94 7.72 21.86
CA TYR A 45 4.75 8.92 22.02
C TYR A 45 4.05 10.02 22.81
N ASP A 46 2.74 10.14 22.73
CA ASP A 46 1.97 11.06 23.58
C ASP A 46 2.11 10.70 25.05
N GLU A 47 2.09 9.41 25.39
CA GLU A 47 2.32 8.97 26.77
C GLU A 47 3.73 9.31 27.26
N LEU A 48 4.75 9.08 26.44
CA LEU A 48 6.13 9.42 26.78
C LEU A 48 6.32 10.93 26.95
N LEU A 49 5.74 11.73 26.05
CA LEU A 49 5.82 13.19 26.12
C LEU A 49 5.07 13.75 27.32
N ALA A 50 3.97 13.13 27.74
CA ALA A 50 3.21 13.56 28.91
C ALA A 50 4.02 13.43 30.22
N LYS A 51 4.96 12.47 30.27
CA LYS A 51 5.80 12.21 31.43
C LYS A 51 7.13 12.95 31.41
N GLU A 52 7.56 13.42 30.23
CA GLU A 52 8.89 14.05 30.08
C GLU A 52 8.77 15.56 30.29
N THR A 53 9.58 16.09 31.19
CA THR A 53 9.63 17.52 31.55
C THR A 53 10.81 18.25 30.91
N ASP A 54 11.87 17.53 30.52
CA ASP A 54 13.05 18.14 29.94
C ASP A 54 12.81 18.51 28.46
N ALA A 55 13.09 19.78 28.11
CA ALA A 55 12.84 20.31 26.79
C ALA A 55 13.67 19.62 25.70
N VAL A 56 14.92 19.26 26.01
CA VAL A 56 15.81 18.56 25.04
C VAL A 56 15.31 17.16 24.78
N MET A 57 14.93 16.42 25.84
CA MET A 57 14.39 15.09 25.70
C MET A 57 13.04 15.08 24.99
N ARG A 58 12.19 16.08 25.25
CA ARG A 58 10.93 16.23 24.53
C ARG A 58 11.15 16.42 23.02
N ARG A 59 12.14 17.20 22.64
CA ARG A 59 12.52 17.38 21.24
C ARG A 59 12.96 16.07 20.61
N ARG A 60 13.82 15.31 21.31
CA ARG A 60 14.29 14.00 20.84
C ARG A 60 13.15 13.00 20.65
N LEU A 61 12.19 12.99 21.56
CA LEU A 61 11.01 12.15 21.46
C LEU A 61 10.15 12.51 20.23
N ARG A 62 9.97 13.81 19.94
CA ARG A 62 9.25 14.24 18.74
C ARG A 62 9.97 13.82 17.46
N GLU A 63 11.28 13.98 17.41
CA GLU A 63 12.09 13.55 16.27
C GLU A 63 12.01 12.04 16.08
N GLU A 64 12.09 11.28 17.14
CA GLU A 64 11.93 9.82 17.12
C GLU A 64 10.53 9.42 16.62
N ALA A 65 9.49 10.07 17.11
CA ALA A 65 8.11 9.84 16.68
C ALA A 65 7.95 10.07 15.16
N ASN A 66 8.52 11.17 14.67
CA ASN A 66 8.48 11.49 13.24
C ASN A 66 9.19 10.43 12.39
N ARG A 67 10.36 9.95 12.84
CA ARG A 67 11.09 8.87 12.18
C ARG A 67 10.30 7.56 12.18
N SER A 68 9.69 7.22 13.30
CA SER A 68 8.90 5.99 13.44
C SER A 68 7.66 6.02 12.54
N ILE A 69 6.98 7.15 12.46
CA ILE A 69 5.83 7.32 11.57
C ILE A 69 6.26 7.23 10.11
N ALA A 70 7.37 7.88 9.73
CA ALA A 70 7.89 7.81 8.36
C ALA A 70 8.26 6.37 7.97
N LYS A 71 8.90 5.62 8.86
CA LYS A 71 9.23 4.20 8.63
C LYS A 71 7.98 3.35 8.44
N MET A 72 6.99 3.55 9.27
CA MET A 72 5.72 2.82 9.17
C MET A 72 5.04 3.10 7.83
N LEU A 73 4.98 4.36 7.41
CA LEU A 73 4.39 4.75 6.12
C LEU A 73 5.14 4.12 4.95
N GLN A 74 6.47 4.13 4.96
CA GLN A 74 7.27 3.50 3.92
C GLN A 74 7.01 1.99 3.82
N LYS A 75 6.97 1.31 4.96
CA LYS A 75 6.71 -0.13 5.00
C LYS A 75 5.32 -0.48 4.46
N GLU A 76 4.29 0.21 4.95
CA GLU A 76 2.91 -0.04 4.51
C GLU A 76 2.71 0.26 3.02
N THR A 77 3.37 1.30 2.52
CA THR A 77 3.34 1.64 1.09
C THR A 77 4.02 0.55 0.24
N ALA A 78 5.19 0.07 0.64
CA ALA A 78 5.90 -0.99 -0.06
C ALA A 78 5.10 -2.30 -0.07
N ASP A 79 4.55 -2.70 1.08
CA ASP A 79 3.75 -3.93 1.20
C ASP A 79 2.48 -3.85 0.32
N THR A 80 1.83 -2.69 0.29
CA THR A 80 0.64 -2.48 -0.55
C THR A 80 0.98 -2.54 -2.04
N LEU A 81 2.08 -1.92 -2.44
CA LEU A 81 2.54 -1.95 -3.83
C LEU A 81 2.86 -3.38 -4.28
N ASP A 82 3.54 -4.16 -3.45
CA ASP A 82 3.86 -5.56 -3.74
C ASP A 82 2.59 -6.39 -3.97
N LYS A 83 1.56 -6.18 -3.16
CA LYS A 83 0.26 -6.86 -3.32
C LYS A 83 -0.43 -6.48 -4.62
N VAL A 84 -0.43 -5.21 -4.97
CA VAL A 84 -1.02 -4.72 -6.24
C VAL A 84 -0.29 -5.33 -7.43
N LEU A 85 1.05 -5.35 -7.42
CA LEU A 85 1.85 -5.92 -8.48
C LEU A 85 1.64 -7.44 -8.61
N PHE A 86 1.56 -8.14 -7.50
CA PHE A 86 1.29 -9.57 -7.49
C PHE A 86 -0.08 -9.89 -8.10
N GLU A 87 -1.12 -9.17 -7.68
CA GLU A 87 -2.49 -9.36 -8.17
C GLU A 87 -2.57 -9.04 -9.67
N LEU A 88 -1.97 -7.94 -10.09
CA LEU A 88 -1.94 -7.57 -11.50
C LEU A 88 -1.24 -8.65 -12.34
N SER A 89 -0.10 -9.17 -11.90
CA SER A 89 0.62 -10.26 -12.57
C SER A 89 -0.23 -11.51 -12.70
N SER A 90 -0.94 -11.89 -11.64
CA SER A 90 -1.86 -13.04 -11.65
C SER A 90 -2.99 -12.87 -12.64
N GLN A 91 -3.59 -11.68 -12.71
CA GLN A 91 -4.68 -11.38 -13.63
C GLN A 91 -4.20 -11.35 -15.08
N MET A 92 -3.03 -10.82 -15.35
CA MET A 92 -2.41 -10.84 -16.68
C MET A 92 -2.15 -12.27 -17.14
N LYS A 93 -1.62 -13.12 -16.26
CA LYS A 93 -1.36 -14.52 -16.56
C LYS A 93 -2.66 -15.27 -16.91
N ASN A 94 -3.72 -15.04 -16.13
CA ASN A 94 -5.04 -15.66 -16.39
C ASN A 94 -5.65 -15.18 -17.71
N ALA A 95 -5.56 -13.88 -18.02
CA ALA A 95 -6.04 -13.32 -19.28
C ALA A 95 -5.29 -13.90 -20.48
N TYR A 96 -3.97 -14.06 -20.34
CA TYR A 96 -3.13 -14.66 -21.37
C TYR A 96 -3.49 -16.13 -21.63
N SER A 97 -3.70 -16.90 -20.58
CA SER A 97 -4.12 -18.31 -20.67
C SER A 97 -5.46 -18.45 -21.38
N ARG A 98 -6.40 -17.54 -21.13
CA ARG A 98 -7.70 -17.51 -21.81
C ARG A 98 -7.60 -17.15 -23.29
N SER A 99 -6.65 -16.32 -23.68
CA SER A 99 -6.44 -15.95 -25.07
C SER A 99 -5.83 -17.08 -25.90
N ASP A 100 -5.11 -18.00 -25.28
CA ASP A 100 -4.54 -19.18 -25.93
C ASP A 100 -5.55 -20.30 -26.15
N ALA A 101 -6.64 -20.25 -25.45
CA ALA A 101 -7.71 -21.22 -25.60
C ALA A 101 -8.62 -20.88 -26.77
#